data_19786ea7c8ef70e81458324c62ad82ed
#
_entry.id   19786ea7c8ef70e81458324c62ad82ed
#
_cell.length_a   1.000
_cell.length_b   1.000
_cell.length_c   1.000
_cell.angle_alpha   90.00
_cell.angle_beta   90.00
_cell.angle_gamma   90.00
#
_symmetry.space_group_name_H-M   'P 1'
#
loop_
_entity.id
_entity.type
_entity.pdbx_description
1 polymer ?
#
loop_
_entity_poly.entity_id
_entity_poly.type
_entity_poly.pdbx_seq_one_letter_code
_entity_poly.pdbx_strand_id
1 'polypeptide(L)'
;MKQSVCQQIPCGIMLLEDYKEGGVDVGALDGIRVLDLSRLLPGPYCSMLLADFGAEVIKIEEPGRGDYSRSFPPFQNGFGYWHLQLNRNKKSVVLDLKSDAGRAAFL
;
A
#
# COMPACT_ATOMS: atom_id res chain seq x y z
N MET A 1 -14.38 -15.85 15.73
CA MET A 1 -12.92 -15.83 15.58
C MET A 1 -12.64 -15.54 14.11
N LYS A 2 -12.23 -14.31 13.80
CA LYS A 2 -11.94 -13.93 12.41
C LYS A 2 -10.57 -14.48 12.05
N GLN A 3 -10.51 -15.39 11.09
CA GLN A 3 -9.24 -15.84 10.52
C GLN A 3 -8.87 -14.86 9.41
N SER A 4 -7.90 -14.00 9.68
CA SER A 4 -7.26 -13.21 8.62
C SER A 4 -6.28 -14.12 7.88
N VAL A 5 -6.52 -14.34 6.61
CA VAL A 5 -5.58 -15.06 5.75
C VAL A 5 -4.59 -14.05 5.21
N CYS A 6 -3.33 -14.15 5.63
CA CYS A 6 -2.25 -13.33 5.13
C CYS A 6 -1.56 -14.07 3.98
N GLN A 7 -1.62 -13.53 2.77
CA GLN A 7 -0.88 -14.05 1.61
C GLN A 7 0.22 -13.08 1.20
N GLN A 8 1.44 -13.55 1.18
CA GLN A 8 2.58 -12.76 0.72
C GLN A 8 2.82 -12.98 -0.77
N ILE A 9 2.79 -11.89 -1.53
CA ILE A 9 3.14 -11.87 -2.95
C ILE A 9 4.62 -11.49 -3.09
N PRO A 10 5.38 -12.10 -4.01
CA PRO A 10 6.84 -11.89 -4.15
C PRO A 10 7.29 -10.44 -4.40
N CYS A 11 6.39 -9.54 -4.77
CA CYS A 11 6.68 -8.12 -5.04
C CYS A 11 6.67 -7.20 -3.81
N GLY A 12 6.63 -7.73 -2.58
CA GLY A 12 6.57 -6.93 -1.34
C GLY A 12 5.18 -6.39 -1.00
N ILE A 13 4.14 -7.02 -1.51
CA ILE A 13 2.73 -6.70 -1.24
C ILE A 13 2.14 -7.80 -0.36
N MET A 14 1.43 -7.41 0.68
CA MET A 14 0.70 -8.31 1.58
C MET A 14 -0.80 -8.05 1.44
N LEU A 15 -1.58 -9.11 1.24
CA LEU A 15 -3.03 -9.05 1.22
C LEU A 15 -3.59 -9.50 2.58
N LEU A 16 -4.44 -8.67 3.16
CA LEU A 16 -5.22 -8.99 4.36
C LEU A 16 -6.68 -9.00 3.96
N GLU A 17 -7.31 -10.15 3.99
CA GLU A 17 -8.73 -10.29 3.68
C GLU A 17 -9.56 -10.18 4.96
N ASP A 18 -10.34 -9.11 5.09
CA ASP A 18 -11.43 -9.00 6.05
C ASP A 18 -12.75 -9.27 5.31
N TYR A 19 -13.17 -10.52 5.25
CA TYR A 19 -14.44 -10.87 4.66
C TYR A 19 -15.60 -10.30 5.48
N LYS A 20 -16.34 -9.35 4.91
CA LYS A 20 -17.61 -8.85 5.45
C LYS A 20 -18.75 -9.56 4.75
N GLU A 21 -19.48 -10.39 5.49
CA GLU A 21 -20.75 -10.90 5.01
C GLU A 21 -21.77 -9.73 4.92
N GLY A 22 -22.36 -9.52 3.74
CA GLY A 22 -23.61 -8.78 3.58
C GLY A 22 -23.50 -7.29 3.24
N GLY A 23 -22.51 -6.84 2.45
CA GLY A 23 -22.44 -5.49 1.89
C GLY A 23 -22.67 -5.46 0.38
N VAL A 24 -23.23 -4.38 -0.15
CA VAL A 24 -23.26 -4.12 -1.60
C VAL A 24 -21.81 -3.89 -2.03
N ASP A 25 -21.26 -4.83 -2.81
CA ASP A 25 -19.92 -4.72 -3.38
C ASP A 25 -19.88 -3.54 -4.36
N VAL A 26 -19.12 -2.51 -4.03
CA VAL A 26 -18.94 -1.33 -4.89
C VAL A 26 -17.76 -1.53 -5.84
N GLY A 27 -16.85 -2.43 -5.54
CA GLY A 27 -15.67 -2.77 -6.35
C GLY A 27 -15.30 -4.23 -6.24
N ALA A 28 -14.58 -4.76 -7.25
CA ALA A 28 -14.18 -6.17 -7.31
C ALA A 28 -13.34 -6.62 -6.11
N LEU A 29 -12.62 -5.67 -5.47
CA LEU A 29 -11.73 -5.92 -4.33
C LEU A 29 -12.20 -5.18 -3.06
N ASP A 30 -13.50 -4.84 -2.97
CA ASP A 30 -14.04 -4.20 -1.77
C ASP A 30 -13.90 -5.14 -0.56
N GLY A 31 -13.46 -4.56 0.57
CA GLY A 31 -13.19 -5.32 1.80
C GLY A 31 -11.80 -5.96 1.88
N ILE A 32 -11.01 -5.92 0.80
CA ILE A 32 -9.60 -6.37 0.80
C ILE A 32 -8.70 -5.24 1.26
N ARG A 33 -7.83 -5.52 2.22
CA ARG A 33 -6.76 -4.61 2.66
C ARG A 33 -5.41 -5.09 2.16
N VAL A 34 -4.64 -4.19 1.55
CA VAL A 34 -3.33 -4.44 0.98
C VAL A 34 -2.29 -3.63 1.74
N LEU A 35 -1.25 -4.28 2.26
CA LEU A 35 -0.07 -3.61 2.78
C LEU A 35 1.00 -3.57 1.68
N ASP A 36 1.30 -2.36 1.21
CA ASP A 36 2.24 -2.12 0.13
C ASP A 36 3.61 -1.69 0.69
N LEU A 37 4.57 -2.61 0.71
CA LEU A 37 5.95 -2.35 1.12
C LEU A 37 6.87 -2.14 -0.10
N SER A 38 6.32 -2.05 -1.29
CA SER A 38 7.07 -1.90 -2.53
C SER A 38 7.54 -0.46 -2.75
N ARG A 39 8.52 -0.30 -3.64
CA ARG A 39 9.12 0.98 -4.00
C ARG A 39 9.30 1.09 -5.50
N LEU A 40 9.52 2.31 -5.96
CA LEU A 40 9.84 2.67 -7.34
C LEU A 40 8.67 2.46 -8.31
N LEU A 41 8.69 1.43 -9.17
CA LEU A 41 7.75 1.29 -10.28
C LEU A 41 6.91 0.01 -10.25
N PRO A 42 7.46 -1.22 -10.34
CA PRO A 42 6.62 -2.40 -10.61
C PRO A 42 5.67 -2.74 -9.44
N GLY A 43 6.15 -2.71 -8.21
CA GLY A 43 5.32 -2.96 -7.04
C GLY A 43 4.25 -1.89 -6.82
N PRO A 44 4.61 -0.59 -6.78
CA PRO A 44 3.62 0.49 -6.68
C PRO A 44 2.59 0.50 -7.80
N TYR A 45 2.97 0.14 -9.03
CA TYR A 45 2.02 -0.01 -10.13
C TYR A 45 1.03 -1.14 -9.88
N CYS A 46 1.50 -2.30 -9.42
CA CYS A 46 0.63 -3.43 -9.07
C CYS A 46 -0.38 -3.04 -7.97
N SER A 47 0.08 -2.46 -6.88
CA SER A 47 -0.80 -2.05 -5.78
C SER A 47 -1.72 -0.89 -6.14
N MET A 48 -1.33 -0.03 -7.09
CA MET A 48 -2.21 0.98 -7.67
C MET A 48 -3.41 0.35 -8.39
N LEU A 49 -3.18 -0.69 -9.19
CA LEU A 49 -4.27 -1.42 -9.85
C LEU A 49 -5.22 -2.04 -8.83
N LEU A 50 -4.70 -2.62 -7.75
CA LEU A 50 -5.53 -3.16 -6.67
C LEU A 50 -6.39 -2.07 -6.01
N ALA A 51 -5.82 -0.88 -5.78
CA ALA A 51 -6.56 0.27 -5.26
C ALA A 51 -7.64 0.76 -6.22
N ASP A 52 -7.35 0.80 -7.51
CA ASP A 52 -8.32 1.19 -8.54
C ASP A 52 -9.49 0.21 -8.63
N PHE A 53 -9.28 -1.06 -8.29
CA PHE A 53 -10.35 -2.08 -8.20
C PHE A 53 -11.09 -2.12 -6.85
N GLY A 54 -10.80 -1.19 -5.94
CA GLY A 54 -11.54 -1.02 -4.70
C GLY A 54 -10.86 -1.54 -3.43
N ALA A 55 -9.65 -2.11 -3.51
CA ALA A 55 -8.91 -2.51 -2.31
C ALA A 55 -8.48 -1.28 -1.48
N GLU A 56 -8.50 -1.42 -0.15
CA GLU A 56 -7.87 -0.46 0.74
C GLU A 56 -6.34 -0.69 0.75
N VAL A 57 -5.60 0.15 0.03
CA VAL A 57 -4.14 0.03 -0.04
C VAL A 57 -3.46 0.98 0.95
N ILE A 58 -2.65 0.42 1.84
CA ILE A 58 -1.84 1.15 2.81
C ILE A 58 -0.37 0.98 2.43
N LYS A 59 0.25 2.07 1.95
CA LYS A 59 1.67 2.11 1.62
C LYS A 59 2.50 2.35 2.87
N ILE A 60 3.39 1.43 3.18
CA ILE A 60 4.32 1.54 4.30
C ILE A 60 5.62 2.13 3.79
N GLU A 61 6.01 3.28 4.33
CA GLU A 61 7.20 4.01 3.91
C GLU A 61 8.20 4.13 5.06
N GLU A 62 9.50 4.15 4.73
CA GLU A 62 10.55 4.37 5.73
C GLU A 62 10.57 5.84 6.18
N PRO A 63 10.97 6.13 7.44
CA PRO A 63 11.16 7.49 7.92
C PRO A 63 12.17 8.28 7.09
N GLY A 64 11.91 9.57 6.94
CA GLY A 64 12.78 10.55 6.26
C GLY A 64 12.60 10.55 4.75
N ARG A 65 13.10 9.55 4.05
CA ARG A 65 13.14 9.55 2.58
C ARG A 65 11.85 9.04 1.93
N GLY A 66 11.20 8.06 2.56
CA GLY A 66 10.04 7.39 1.99
C GLY A 66 10.37 6.61 0.72
N ASP A 67 9.41 6.52 -0.19
CA ASP A 67 9.64 5.93 -1.51
C ASP A 67 10.54 6.84 -2.36
N TYR A 68 11.55 6.27 -3.01
CA TYR A 68 12.50 6.99 -3.84
C TYR A 68 11.85 7.74 -5.01
N SER A 69 10.72 7.26 -5.49
CA SER A 69 9.93 7.92 -6.55
C SER A 69 9.47 9.34 -6.17
N ARG A 70 9.44 9.67 -4.87
CA ARG A 70 9.15 11.04 -4.39
C ARG A 70 10.17 12.06 -4.86
N SER A 71 11.41 11.62 -5.08
CA SER A 71 12.54 12.47 -5.46
C SER A 71 12.86 12.44 -6.97
N PHE A 72 12.07 11.76 -7.78
CA PHE A 72 12.32 11.65 -9.22
C PHE A 72 11.58 12.73 -10.00
N PRO A 73 12.32 13.47 -10.87
CA PRO A 73 11.71 14.42 -11.80
C PRO A 73 10.87 13.68 -12.88
N PRO A 74 9.90 14.37 -13.54
CA PRO A 74 9.51 15.78 -13.28
C PRO A 74 8.75 15.94 -11.95
N PHE A 75 8.73 17.18 -11.44
CA PHE A 75 8.03 17.50 -10.20
C PHE A 75 6.74 18.27 -10.47
N GLN A 76 5.71 17.99 -9.68
CA GLN A 76 4.46 18.74 -9.63
C GLN A 76 4.19 19.15 -8.19
N ASN A 77 4.13 20.45 -7.91
CA ASN A 77 3.90 21.01 -6.57
C ASN A 77 4.86 20.45 -5.50
N GLY A 78 6.14 20.24 -5.85
CA GLY A 78 7.14 19.69 -4.95
C GLY A 78 7.15 18.17 -4.80
N PHE A 79 6.25 17.45 -5.46
CA PHE A 79 6.18 15.98 -5.45
C PHE A 79 6.64 15.40 -6.78
N GLY A 80 7.37 14.28 -6.74
CA GLY A 80 7.72 13.53 -7.94
C GLY A 80 6.47 13.07 -8.68
N TYR A 81 6.37 13.42 -9.96
CA TYR A 81 5.18 13.13 -10.78
C TYR A 81 4.86 11.63 -10.81
N TRP A 82 5.88 10.79 -10.96
CA TRP A 82 5.73 9.33 -10.96
C TRP A 82 5.18 8.81 -9.63
N HIS A 83 5.61 9.40 -8.52
CA HIS A 83 5.08 9.04 -7.21
C HIS A 83 3.58 9.32 -7.10
N LEU A 84 3.14 10.48 -7.57
CA LEU A 84 1.72 10.85 -7.57
C LEU A 84 0.87 9.91 -8.44
N GLN A 85 1.38 9.54 -9.61
CA GLN A 85 0.66 8.66 -10.54
C GLN A 85 0.52 7.23 -9.99
N LEU A 86 1.61 6.67 -9.46
CA LEU A 86 1.68 5.27 -9.03
C LEU A 86 1.05 5.02 -7.66
N ASN A 87 0.85 6.07 -6.86
CA ASN A 87 0.35 5.93 -5.49
C ASN A 87 -1.01 6.60 -5.26
N ARG A 88 -1.74 6.89 -6.34
CA ARG A 88 -3.13 7.36 -6.23
C ARG A 88 -4.00 6.32 -5.53
N ASN A 89 -5.02 6.78 -4.82
CA ASN A 89 -5.96 5.95 -4.06
C ASN A 89 -5.35 5.13 -2.91
N LYS A 90 -4.08 5.40 -2.55
CA LYS A 90 -3.42 4.73 -1.42
C LYS A 90 -3.38 5.64 -0.20
N LYS A 91 -3.43 5.03 0.97
CA LYS A 91 -3.05 5.67 2.23
C LYS A 91 -1.55 5.48 2.45
N SER A 92 -0.84 6.48 2.98
CA SER A 92 0.58 6.37 3.32
C SER A 92 0.75 6.38 4.83
N VAL A 93 1.57 5.45 5.34
CA VAL A 93 1.96 5.36 6.74
C VAL A 93 3.47 5.25 6.82
N VAL A 94 4.08 6.06 7.67
CA VAL A 94 5.52 6.01 7.93
C VAL A 94 5.78 5.11 9.13
N LEU A 95 6.51 4.01 8.92
CA LEU A 95 6.93 3.09 9.98
C LEU A 95 8.42 2.75 9.84
N ASP A 96 9.14 2.85 10.95
CA ASP A 96 10.51 2.34 11.03
C ASP A 96 10.51 0.84 11.35
N LEU A 97 10.47 0.01 10.30
CA LEU A 97 10.48 -1.44 10.46
C LEU A 97 11.81 -2.01 10.99
N LYS A 98 12.84 -1.17 11.16
CA LYS A 98 14.09 -1.57 11.82
C LYS A 98 13.99 -1.45 13.35
N SER A 99 13.08 -0.64 13.86
CA SER A 99 12.79 -0.50 15.28
C SER A 99 11.81 -1.57 15.79
N ASP A 100 11.91 -1.95 17.07
CA ASP A 100 10.98 -2.89 17.68
C ASP A 100 9.56 -2.32 17.73
N ALA A 101 9.43 -1.02 18.02
CA ALA A 101 8.14 -0.33 18.06
C ALA A 101 7.48 -0.30 16.67
N GLY A 102 8.25 -0.03 15.61
CA GLY A 102 7.73 -0.02 14.23
C GLY A 102 7.29 -1.40 13.77
N ARG A 103 8.05 -2.45 14.11
CA ARG A 103 7.64 -3.84 13.85
C ARG A 103 6.39 -4.24 14.62
N ALA A 104 6.30 -3.86 15.89
CA ALA A 104 5.11 -4.14 16.69
C ALA A 104 3.86 -3.43 16.16
N ALA A 105 4.02 -2.21 15.64
CA ALA A 105 2.90 -1.46 15.04
C ALA A 105 2.46 -2.04 13.68
N PHE A 106 3.38 -2.73 12.97
CA PHE A 106 3.09 -3.35 11.68
C PHE A 106 2.34 -4.68 11.82
N LEU A 107 2.64 -5.46 12.88
CA LEU A 107 2.05 -6.78 13.13
C LEU A 107 0.71 -6.68 13.87
#